data_19f86bde2fd793574e2ef622de7d46ca
#
_entry.id   19f86bde2fd793574e2ef622de7d46ca
#
_cell.length_a   1.000
_cell.length_b   1.000
_cell.length_c   1.000
_cell.angle_alpha   90.00
_cell.angle_beta   90.00
_cell.angle_gamma   90.00
#
_symmetry.space_group_name_H-M   'P 1'
#
loop_
_entity.id
_entity.type
_entity.pdbx_description
1 polymer ?
#
loop_
_entity_poly.entity_id
_entity_poly.type
_entity_poly.pdbx_seq_one_letter_code
_entity_poly.pdbx_strand_id
1 'polypeptide(L)' 'MNTATERLQEFFDNLLAFCDQTTKNQEDQILLAGSMMAVAKILYHNNLSDIEFQKIMDHNGRDLLNLIKPTIH' A
#
# COMPACT_ATOMS: atom_id res chain seq x y z
N MET A 1 18.90 -12.97 -1.83
CA MET A 1 18.23 -12.04 -2.78
C MET A 1 16.75 -11.99 -2.44
N ASN A 2 16.19 -10.81 -2.27
CA ASN A 2 14.78 -10.68 -1.93
C ASN A 2 13.91 -10.90 -3.17
N THR A 3 12.87 -11.69 -3.01
CA THR A 3 11.84 -11.82 -4.03
C THR A 3 10.96 -10.57 -4.02
N ALA A 4 10.14 -10.43 -5.07
CA ALA A 4 9.18 -9.33 -5.11
C ALA A 4 8.22 -9.37 -3.92
N THR A 5 7.83 -10.58 -3.50
CA THR A 5 6.93 -10.74 -2.35
C THR A 5 7.59 -10.30 -1.06
N GLU A 6 8.87 -10.63 -0.88
CA GLU A 6 9.61 -10.22 0.30
C GLU A 6 9.79 -8.70 0.35
N ARG A 7 10.06 -8.09 -0.80
CA ARG A 7 10.19 -6.64 -0.89
C ARG A 7 8.86 -5.95 -0.61
N LEU A 8 7.78 -6.52 -1.12
CA LEU A 8 6.45 -6.00 -0.87
C LEU A 8 6.12 -6.01 0.63
N GLN A 9 6.44 -7.12 1.29
CA GLN A 9 6.22 -7.26 2.73
C GLN A 9 7.04 -6.24 3.51
N GLU A 10 8.28 -6.03 3.09
CA GLU A 10 9.19 -5.06 3.72
C GLU A 10 8.64 -3.64 3.61
N PHE A 11 8.18 -3.24 2.42
CA PHE A 11 7.56 -1.94 2.23
C PHE A 11 6.30 -1.81 3.08
N PHE A 12 5.49 -2.85 3.12
CA PHE A 12 4.26 -2.83 3.91
C PHE A 12 4.57 -2.62 5.39
N ASP A 13 5.53 -3.36 5.92
CA ASP A 13 5.91 -3.25 7.33
C ASP A 13 6.41 -1.84 7.66
N ASN A 14 7.21 -1.27 6.76
CA ASN A 14 7.73 0.08 6.94
C ASN A 14 6.63 1.12 6.92
N LEU A 15 5.66 0.96 6.00
CA LEU A 15 4.54 1.87 5.92
C LEU A 15 3.64 1.78 7.14
N LEU A 16 3.42 0.57 7.64
CA LEU A 16 2.60 0.37 8.83
C LEU A 16 3.26 1.02 10.05
N ALA A 17 4.57 0.86 10.18
CA ALA A 17 5.32 1.51 11.25
C ALA A 17 5.23 3.04 11.14
N PHE A 18 5.33 3.56 9.92
CA PHE A 18 5.18 5.00 9.68
C PHE A 18 3.81 5.48 10.13
N CYS A 19 2.76 4.73 9.81
CA CYS A 19 1.41 5.07 10.21
C CYS A 19 1.30 5.14 11.73
N ASP A 20 1.84 4.14 12.41
CA ASP A 20 1.79 4.09 13.87
C ASP A 20 2.51 5.26 14.52
N GLN A 21 3.64 5.67 13.94
CA GLN A 21 4.43 6.76 14.49
C GLN A 21 3.85 8.13 14.18
N THR A 22 3.10 8.25 13.09
CA THR A 22 2.64 9.53 12.59
C THR A 22 1.24 9.88 13.07
N THR A 23 0.41 8.88 13.33
CA THR A 23 -0.99 9.10 13.68
C THR A 23 -1.19 8.99 15.19
N LYS A 24 -2.03 9.86 15.73
CA LYS A 24 -2.31 9.90 17.16
C LYS A 24 -3.70 9.38 17.49
N ASN A 25 -4.60 9.37 16.51
CA ASN A 25 -5.99 9.01 16.72
C ASN A 25 -6.59 8.44 15.44
N GLN A 26 -7.83 8.03 15.54
CA GLN A 26 -8.52 7.40 14.40
C GLN A 26 -8.70 8.36 13.23
N GLU A 27 -8.98 9.61 13.52
CA GLU A 27 -9.12 10.61 12.45
C GLU A 27 -7.83 10.76 11.65
N ASP A 28 -6.70 10.84 12.34
CA ASP A 28 -5.39 10.90 11.67
C ASP A 28 -5.19 9.69 10.76
N GLN A 29 -5.57 8.51 11.23
CA GLN A 29 -5.41 7.28 10.46
C GLN A 29 -6.24 7.31 9.18
N ILE A 30 -7.46 7.81 9.26
CA ILE A 30 -8.33 7.93 8.09
C ILE A 30 -7.76 8.92 7.09
N LEU A 31 -7.30 10.07 7.57
CA LEU A 31 -6.69 11.08 6.70
C LEU A 31 -5.42 10.58 6.04
N LEU A 32 -4.59 9.89 6.81
CA LEU A 32 -3.37 9.30 6.27
C LEU A 32 -3.67 8.24 5.22
N ALA A 33 -4.67 7.41 5.46
CA ALA A 33 -5.07 6.39 4.50
C ALA A 33 -5.46 7.03 3.16
N GLY A 34 -6.23 8.12 3.20
CA GLY A 34 -6.58 8.85 1.99
C GLY A 34 -5.36 9.39 1.27
N SER A 35 -4.41 9.94 2.02
CA SER A 35 -3.16 10.45 1.46
C SER A 35 -2.35 9.33 0.82
N MET A 36 -2.29 8.18 1.45
CA MET A 36 -1.55 7.03 0.93
C MET A 36 -2.15 6.52 -0.38
N MET A 37 -3.48 6.53 -0.49
CA MET A 37 -4.15 6.16 -1.73
C MET A 37 -3.79 7.13 -2.85
N ALA A 38 -3.73 8.41 -2.56
CA ALA A 38 -3.36 9.42 -3.55
C ALA A 38 -1.92 9.21 -4.02
N VAL A 39 -1.01 8.96 -3.10
CA VAL A 39 0.39 8.69 -3.44
C VAL A 39 0.49 7.42 -4.28
N ALA A 40 -0.24 6.38 -3.90
CA ALA A 40 -0.23 5.12 -4.65
C ALA A 40 -0.68 5.35 -6.11
N LYS A 41 -1.73 6.12 -6.31
CA LYS A 41 -2.21 6.44 -7.66
C LYS A 41 -1.15 7.18 -8.47
N ILE A 42 -0.47 8.13 -7.85
CA ILE A 42 0.59 8.87 -8.53
C ILE A 42 1.71 7.93 -8.97
N LEU A 43 2.13 7.02 -8.10
CA LEU A 43 3.19 6.08 -8.42
C LEU A 43 2.79 5.14 -9.55
N TYR A 44 1.55 4.67 -9.55
CA TYR A 44 1.05 3.80 -10.61
C TYR A 44 1.00 4.56 -11.94
N HIS A 45 0.45 5.77 -11.94
CA HIS A 45 0.36 6.56 -13.17
C HIS A 45 1.73 6.90 -13.75
N ASN A 46 2.72 7.10 -12.91
CA ASN A 46 4.06 7.43 -13.38
C ASN A 46 4.79 6.23 -14.00
N ASN A 47 4.37 5.03 -13.65
CA ASN A 47 5.11 3.81 -14.00
C ASN A 47 4.34 2.80 -14.84
N LEU A 48 3.02 2.99 -15.00
CA LEU A 48 2.16 2.04 -15.68
C LEU A 48 1.32 2.75 -16.73
N SER A 49 0.96 2.00 -17.78
CA SER A 49 -0.03 2.47 -18.74
C SER A 49 -1.42 2.49 -18.08
N ASP A 50 -2.37 3.20 -18.73
CA ASP A 50 -3.74 3.26 -18.23
C ASP A 50 -4.37 1.87 -18.13
N ILE A 51 -4.07 1.00 -19.09
CA ILE A 51 -4.61 -0.37 -19.08
C ILE A 51 -4.04 -1.15 -17.91
N GLU A 52 -2.74 -1.04 -17.68
CA GLU A 52 -2.09 -1.71 -16.56
C GLU A 52 -2.60 -1.19 -15.22
N PHE A 53 -2.79 0.12 -15.14
CA PHE A 53 -3.34 0.75 -13.94
C PHE A 53 -4.74 0.18 -13.64
N GLN A 54 -5.60 0.11 -14.66
CA GLN A 54 -6.94 -0.42 -14.50
C GLN A 54 -6.94 -1.87 -14.04
N LYS A 55 -6.03 -2.68 -14.58
CA LYS A 55 -5.92 -4.07 -14.16
C LYS A 55 -5.56 -4.18 -12.69
N ILE A 56 -4.64 -3.34 -12.22
CA ILE A 56 -4.27 -3.33 -10.82
C ILE A 56 -5.44 -2.87 -9.95
N MET A 57 -6.16 -1.85 -10.37
CA MET A 57 -7.32 -1.36 -9.61
C MET A 57 -8.43 -2.39 -9.55
N ASP A 58 -8.62 -3.18 -10.62
CA ASP A 58 -9.65 -4.20 -10.68
C ASP A 58 -9.33 -5.43 -9.83
N HIS A 59 -8.06 -5.81 -9.82
CA HIS A 59 -7.61 -7.02 -9.09
C HIS A 59 -6.93 -6.69 -7.79
N ASN A 60 -6.74 -5.42 -7.53
CA ASN A 60 -5.89 -4.99 -6.48
C ASN A 60 -6.42 -5.39 -5.14
N GLY A 61 -5.72 -5.00 -4.18
CA GLY A 61 -6.12 -5.29 -2.83
C GLY A 61 -6.18 -6.78 -2.57
N ARG A 62 -7.01 -7.51 -3.31
CA ARG A 62 -7.21 -8.92 -3.07
C ARG A 62 -5.91 -9.72 -3.22
N ASP A 63 -5.24 -9.58 -4.35
CA ASP A 63 -4.01 -10.31 -4.60
C ASP A 63 -2.86 -9.80 -3.74
N LEU A 64 -2.77 -8.49 -3.58
CA LEU A 64 -1.74 -7.89 -2.74
C LEU A 64 -1.92 -8.28 -1.28
N LEU A 65 -3.16 -8.30 -0.80
CA LEU A 65 -3.45 -8.69 0.58
C LEU A 65 -3.12 -10.15 0.84
N ASN A 66 -3.23 -10.99 -0.18
CA ASN A 66 -2.84 -12.40 -0.03
C ASN A 66 -1.32 -12.56 0.06
N LEU A 67 -0.56 -11.67 -0.58
CA LEU A 67 0.90 -11.70 -0.52
C LEU A 67 1.45 -11.08 0.75
N ILE A 68 0.76 -10.09 1.28
CA ILE A 68 1.17 -9.39 2.48
C ILE A 68 0.55 -10.07 3.69
N LYS A 69 1.34 -10.26 4.72
CA LYS A 69 0.86 -10.83 5.97
C LYS A 69 0.86 -9.73 7.03
N PRO A 70 -0.25 -9.02 7.15
CA PRO A 70 -0.31 -7.93 8.11
C PRO A 70 -0.26 -8.44 9.53
N THR A 71 0.46 -7.72 10.37
CA THR A 71 0.55 -8.03 11.79
C THR A 71 -0.47 -7.19 12.55
N ILE A 72 -1.71 -7.33 12.17
CA ILE A 72 -2.78 -6.56 12.78
C ILE A 72 -3.34 -7.33 13.97
N HIS A 73 -3.61 -6.62 15.00
CA HIS A 73 -4.09 -7.19 16.24
C HIS A 73 -5.44 -6.63 16.63
#